data_ef4ed1da5126fafc19c8ab0b8958e2bb
#
_entry.id   ef4ed1da5126fafc19c8ab0b8958e2bb
#
_cell.length_a   1.000
_cell.length_b   1.000
_cell.length_c   1.000
_cell.angle_alpha   90.00
_cell.angle_beta   90.00
_cell.angle_gamma   90.00
#
_symmetry.space_group_name_H-M   'P 1'
#
loop_
_entity.id
_entity.type
_entity.pdbx_description
1 polymer ?
#
loop_
_entity_poly.entity_id
_entity_poly.type
_entity_poly.pdbx_seq_one_letter_code
_entity_poly.pdbx_strand_id
1 'polypeptide(L)'
;MNNETGKLSFDKLFLLSGIYALFYTFCLYRNRMGLTFPVFALGTAGLFLYYLRLTGRALKAGSALYLCGILLLGLNVCLTSNEIVILFDKGFIFLLFFMLFLHNLYDDSTWDVSKYILSLCGCVLSSVKFLPRPVKDLGEYLRGRRPEAASEAETTSAETTSGVVCSADDGVVCHEKAKKSTAEVKATPEVASPNGHVNSVALYVLIGLGISLPLLAVVLPLLLSSDVIFQGFFKNMFDFSLEVDLGAVLFMMIAVFVASYGMLCRFGQPMRFVAAPVADKRKYSPVIAITVNLVLLSVYFVYCSIQVIYLFMRRGTLPEGYTYSSYAHEGFFQLVFVCLINIVLVLICRKYSADNLVLKSLFCLISACTYMMIASAAYRMYLYIAVYKLTFLRLYVLWALAVMAVVMAGIIVYLFLPRMPFARFAAGVLVGLWMIFAYAKPDYQIAAYNIQYHDDDSYILRLSFDAVPAIEKYDKSGELLADYFNYGDYPYYESNRTGGALQGKKNSLRTWNYSLQKTYKIYDKYNAAQKSEM
;
A
#
# COMPACT_ATOMS: atom_id res chain seq x y z
N MET A 1 -29.90 6.80 24.73
CA MET A 1 -29.43 7.92 23.91
C MET A 1 -28.74 7.33 22.68
N ASN A 2 -29.43 7.37 21.55
CA ASN A 2 -29.00 6.75 20.30
C ASN A 2 -27.81 7.51 19.70
N ASN A 3 -26.64 6.91 19.72
CA ASN A 3 -25.46 7.42 19.02
C ASN A 3 -25.55 7.12 17.50
N GLU A 4 -26.37 7.89 16.80
CA GLU A 4 -26.34 7.98 15.32
C GLU A 4 -25.28 8.96 14.79
N THR A 5 -24.38 9.44 15.63
CA THR A 5 -23.28 10.32 15.25
C THR A 5 -22.22 9.55 14.46
N GLY A 6 -22.31 9.60 13.12
CA GLY A 6 -21.26 9.08 12.25
C GLY A 6 -21.68 8.46 10.91
N LYS A 7 -22.96 8.29 10.64
CA LYS A 7 -23.41 7.84 9.32
C LYS A 7 -23.68 9.04 8.41
N LEU A 8 -22.91 9.14 7.33
CA LEU A 8 -23.21 10.11 6.27
C LEU A 8 -24.46 9.66 5.50
N SER A 9 -25.30 10.64 5.08
CA SER A 9 -26.43 10.38 4.20
C SER A 9 -25.95 9.86 2.84
N PHE A 10 -26.81 9.10 2.16
CA PHE A 10 -26.56 8.58 0.81
C PHE A 10 -26.11 9.68 -0.15
N ASP A 11 -26.82 10.82 -0.18
CA ASP A 11 -26.51 11.93 -1.09
C ASP A 11 -25.09 12.46 -0.92
N LYS A 12 -24.63 12.62 0.34
CA LYS A 12 -23.26 13.09 0.65
C LYS A 12 -22.22 12.06 0.26
N LEU A 13 -22.46 10.77 0.52
CA LEU A 13 -21.54 9.70 0.14
C LEU A 13 -21.42 9.58 -1.36
N PHE A 14 -22.57 9.63 -2.07
CA PHE A 14 -22.64 9.53 -3.52
C PHE A 14 -21.88 10.68 -4.20
N LEU A 15 -22.18 11.92 -3.77
CA LEU A 15 -21.55 13.13 -4.31
C LEU A 15 -20.03 13.13 -4.06
N LEU A 16 -19.62 12.80 -2.83
CA LEU A 16 -18.21 12.80 -2.44
C LEU A 16 -17.41 11.76 -3.23
N SER A 17 -17.97 10.56 -3.38
CA SER A 17 -17.35 9.48 -4.16
C SER A 17 -17.31 9.80 -5.66
N GLY A 18 -18.35 10.45 -6.19
CA GLY A 18 -18.40 10.89 -7.60
C GLY A 18 -17.35 11.94 -7.91
N ILE A 19 -17.24 12.98 -7.08
CA ILE A 19 -16.21 14.03 -7.22
C ILE A 19 -14.81 13.39 -7.12
N TYR A 20 -14.61 12.49 -6.15
CA TYR A 20 -13.33 11.82 -5.98
C TYR A 20 -12.98 10.91 -7.15
N ALA A 21 -13.93 10.20 -7.73
CA ALA A 21 -13.70 9.36 -8.90
C ALA A 21 -13.26 10.18 -10.13
N LEU A 22 -13.90 11.33 -10.36
CA LEU A 22 -13.49 12.27 -11.42
C LEU A 22 -12.08 12.81 -11.16
N PHE A 23 -11.80 13.25 -9.94
CA PHE A 23 -10.51 13.79 -9.52
C PHE A 23 -9.39 12.74 -9.65
N TYR A 24 -9.63 11.51 -9.17
CA TYR A 24 -8.71 10.39 -9.28
C TYR A 24 -8.38 10.08 -10.74
N THR A 25 -9.40 9.95 -11.58
CA THR A 25 -9.25 9.64 -13.00
C THR A 25 -8.48 10.75 -13.72
N PHE A 26 -8.79 12.02 -13.46
CA PHE A 26 -8.04 13.15 -14.00
C PHE A 26 -6.57 13.11 -13.62
N CYS A 27 -6.24 12.83 -12.36
CA CYS A 27 -4.87 12.82 -11.87
C CYS A 27 -4.05 11.63 -12.39
N LEU A 28 -4.64 10.43 -12.45
CA LEU A 28 -3.88 9.18 -12.60
C LEU A 28 -4.09 8.45 -13.93
N TYR A 29 -5.12 8.80 -14.72
CA TYR A 29 -5.33 8.14 -16.01
C TYR A 29 -4.14 8.38 -16.95
N ARG A 30 -3.47 7.29 -17.39
CA ARG A 30 -2.26 7.33 -18.23
C ARG A 30 -1.16 8.28 -17.70
N ASN A 31 -1.11 8.47 -16.39
CA ASN A 31 -0.10 9.29 -15.73
C ASN A 31 0.47 8.59 -14.51
N ARG A 32 1.71 8.11 -14.63
CA ARG A 32 2.35 7.32 -13.59
C ARG A 32 3.25 8.13 -12.67
N MET A 33 3.82 9.26 -13.14
CA MET A 33 4.86 10.01 -12.43
C MET A 33 4.77 11.54 -12.61
N GLY A 34 3.63 12.07 -13.04
CA GLY A 34 3.47 13.50 -13.33
C GLY A 34 3.12 14.35 -12.11
N LEU A 35 3.12 15.68 -12.32
CA LEU A 35 2.80 16.70 -11.31
C LEU A 35 1.43 16.50 -10.66
N THR A 36 0.48 15.87 -11.34
CA THR A 36 -0.84 15.57 -10.75
C THR A 36 -0.80 14.50 -9.67
N PHE A 37 0.29 13.74 -9.51
CA PHE A 37 0.40 12.75 -8.44
C PHE A 37 0.48 13.38 -7.04
N PRO A 38 1.35 14.38 -6.75
CA PRO A 38 1.31 15.10 -5.47
C PRO A 38 -0.03 15.81 -5.24
N VAL A 39 -0.67 16.35 -6.29
CA VAL A 39 -2.02 16.94 -6.20
C VAL A 39 -3.05 15.87 -5.80
N PHE A 40 -2.95 14.67 -6.38
CA PHE A 40 -3.77 13.51 -6.00
C PHE A 40 -3.58 13.13 -4.53
N ALA A 41 -2.33 13.05 -4.06
CA ALA A 41 -2.02 12.73 -2.67
C ALA A 41 -2.62 13.76 -1.71
N LEU A 42 -2.48 15.06 -2.02
CA LEU A 42 -3.09 16.15 -1.25
C LEU A 42 -4.62 16.10 -1.27
N GLY A 43 -5.21 15.90 -2.45
CA GLY A 43 -6.67 15.83 -2.59
C GLY A 43 -7.27 14.65 -1.84
N THR A 44 -6.59 13.49 -1.84
CA THR A 44 -7.02 12.33 -1.05
C THR A 44 -6.91 12.58 0.45
N ALA A 45 -5.83 13.23 0.91
CA ALA A 45 -5.69 13.67 2.30
C ALA A 45 -6.78 14.68 2.68
N GLY A 46 -7.04 15.65 1.80
CA GLY A 46 -8.10 16.65 1.97
C GLY A 46 -9.50 16.03 2.06
N LEU A 47 -9.80 15.05 1.22
CA LEU A 47 -11.05 14.28 1.29
C LEU A 47 -11.21 13.60 2.65
N PHE A 48 -10.13 12.98 3.14
CA PHE A 48 -10.16 12.34 4.46
C PHE A 48 -10.38 13.34 5.60
N LEU A 49 -9.70 14.48 5.57
CA LEU A 49 -9.90 15.54 6.55
C LEU A 49 -11.33 16.09 6.52
N TYR A 50 -11.88 16.25 5.32
CA TYR A 50 -13.27 16.66 5.14
C TYR A 50 -14.25 15.61 5.68
N TYR A 51 -13.99 14.34 5.42
CA TYR A 51 -14.75 13.22 6.00
C TYR A 51 -14.73 13.25 7.55
N LEU A 52 -13.57 13.48 8.17
CA LEU A 52 -13.48 13.63 9.63
C LEU A 52 -14.35 14.77 10.15
N ARG A 53 -14.33 15.93 9.46
CA ARG A 53 -15.19 17.09 9.82
C ARG A 53 -16.68 16.74 9.72
N LEU A 54 -17.10 16.09 8.64
CA LEU A 54 -18.49 15.69 8.44
C LEU A 54 -18.99 14.68 9.50
N THR A 55 -18.09 13.86 10.03
CA THR A 55 -18.40 12.89 11.09
C THR A 55 -18.20 13.43 12.50
N GLY A 56 -17.87 14.73 12.63
CA GLY A 56 -17.66 15.39 13.94
C GLY A 56 -16.41 14.93 14.70
N ARG A 57 -15.44 14.33 13.99
CA ARG A 57 -14.20 13.82 14.60
C ARG A 57 -13.08 14.83 14.46
N ALA A 58 -12.39 15.10 15.56
CA ALA A 58 -11.20 15.95 15.56
C ALA A 58 -9.97 15.18 15.05
N LEU A 59 -9.06 15.88 14.38
CA LEU A 59 -7.77 15.36 13.97
C LEU A 59 -6.89 15.11 15.20
N LYS A 60 -6.39 13.91 15.37
CA LYS A 60 -5.53 13.54 16.49
C LYS A 60 -4.11 14.11 16.37
N ALA A 61 -3.48 14.36 17.49
CA ALA A 61 -2.07 14.73 17.54
C ALA A 61 -1.20 13.64 16.87
N GLY A 62 -0.19 14.06 16.10
CA GLY A 62 0.66 13.13 15.33
C GLY A 62 0.18 12.87 13.90
N SER A 63 -1.07 13.17 13.55
CA SER A 63 -1.57 13.04 12.16
C SER A 63 -0.78 13.89 11.17
N ALA A 64 -0.21 15.01 11.62
CA ALA A 64 0.62 15.89 10.80
C ALA A 64 1.86 15.17 10.24
N LEU A 65 2.45 14.25 10.98
CA LEU A 65 3.60 13.47 10.52
C LEU A 65 3.23 12.56 9.34
N TYR A 66 2.07 11.90 9.40
CA TYR A 66 1.57 11.07 8.28
C TYR A 66 1.28 11.94 7.05
N LEU A 67 0.62 13.08 7.24
CA LEU A 67 0.31 14.01 6.15
C LEU A 67 1.58 14.58 5.50
N CYS A 68 2.56 14.97 6.30
CA CYS A 68 3.86 15.43 5.82
C CYS A 68 4.58 14.34 5.01
N GLY A 69 4.61 13.10 5.52
CA GLY A 69 5.18 11.95 4.80
C GLY A 69 4.49 11.69 3.46
N ILE A 70 3.15 11.71 3.43
CA ILE A 70 2.36 11.54 2.20
C ILE A 70 2.70 12.63 1.18
N LEU A 71 2.80 13.89 1.63
CA LEU A 71 3.13 15.02 0.76
C LEU A 71 4.54 14.90 0.20
N LEU A 72 5.54 14.62 1.05
CA LEU A 72 6.92 14.51 0.62
C LEU A 72 7.13 13.35 -0.35
N LEU A 73 6.59 12.15 -0.05
CA LEU A 73 6.65 11.03 -0.97
C LEU A 73 5.90 11.32 -2.28
N GLY A 74 4.74 11.97 -2.20
CA GLY A 74 3.99 12.39 -3.38
C GLY A 74 4.77 13.37 -4.26
N LEU A 75 5.51 14.30 -3.65
CA LEU A 75 6.42 15.20 -4.37
C LEU A 75 7.56 14.43 -5.02
N ASN A 76 8.16 13.45 -4.32
CA ASN A 76 9.25 12.67 -4.88
C ASN A 76 8.86 11.94 -6.17
N VAL A 77 7.62 11.43 -6.27
CA VAL A 77 7.11 10.77 -7.48
C VAL A 77 7.21 11.67 -8.73
N CYS A 78 7.05 12.99 -8.60
CA CYS A 78 7.23 13.90 -9.74
C CYS A 78 8.67 14.43 -9.91
N LEU A 79 9.56 14.13 -8.96
CA LEU A 79 10.96 14.55 -9.02
C LEU A 79 11.90 13.48 -9.58
N THR A 80 11.52 12.20 -9.53
CA THR A 80 12.31 11.05 -9.98
C THR A 80 11.69 10.39 -11.21
N SER A 81 12.52 9.72 -12.00
CA SER A 81 12.11 8.84 -13.10
C SER A 81 12.39 7.36 -12.81
N ASN A 82 12.97 7.03 -11.65
CA ASN A 82 13.24 5.66 -11.26
C ASN A 82 11.95 4.95 -10.84
N GLU A 83 11.56 3.92 -11.60
CA GLU A 83 10.29 3.18 -11.39
C GLU A 83 10.23 2.44 -10.07
N ILE A 84 11.36 1.88 -9.61
CA ILE A 84 11.43 1.17 -8.35
C ILE A 84 11.18 2.15 -7.20
N VAL A 85 11.80 3.33 -7.25
CA VAL A 85 11.58 4.39 -6.26
C VAL A 85 10.12 4.84 -6.27
N ILE A 86 9.55 5.08 -7.44
CA ILE A 86 8.13 5.47 -7.61
C ILE A 86 7.18 4.39 -7.06
N LEU A 87 7.48 3.11 -7.30
CA LEU A 87 6.69 2.00 -6.79
C LEU A 87 6.67 1.97 -5.25
N PHE A 88 7.83 2.10 -4.63
CA PHE A 88 7.96 2.13 -3.18
C PHE A 88 7.35 3.40 -2.57
N ASP A 89 7.53 4.57 -3.19
CA ASP A 89 6.87 5.81 -2.77
C ASP A 89 5.36 5.65 -2.71
N LYS A 90 4.75 5.09 -3.76
CA LYS A 90 3.30 4.80 -3.79
C LYS A 90 2.89 3.80 -2.72
N GLY A 91 3.70 2.76 -2.50
CA GLY A 91 3.47 1.77 -1.44
C GLY A 91 3.51 2.38 -0.05
N PHE A 92 4.47 3.26 0.22
CA PHE A 92 4.57 3.96 1.51
C PHE A 92 3.49 5.02 1.70
N ILE A 93 3.08 5.72 0.63
CA ILE A 93 1.92 6.63 0.68
C ILE A 93 0.67 5.84 1.07
N PHE A 94 0.43 4.69 0.45
CA PHE A 94 -0.68 3.80 0.79
C PHE A 94 -0.62 3.35 2.26
N LEU A 95 0.56 2.92 2.74
CA LEU A 95 0.77 2.56 4.14
C LEU A 95 0.45 3.73 5.08
N LEU A 96 0.98 4.92 4.80
CA LEU A 96 0.75 6.11 5.61
C LEU A 96 -0.72 6.55 5.62
N PHE A 97 -1.44 6.43 4.51
CA PHE A 97 -2.88 6.70 4.47
C PHE A 97 -3.64 5.74 5.39
N PHE A 98 -3.35 4.45 5.34
CA PHE A 98 -4.02 3.50 6.22
C PHE A 98 -3.66 3.71 7.69
N MET A 99 -2.40 4.04 7.99
CA MET A 99 -1.99 4.41 9.35
C MET A 99 -2.68 5.69 9.83
N LEU A 100 -2.80 6.70 8.97
CA LEU A 100 -3.55 7.92 9.25
C LEU A 100 -5.03 7.63 9.56
N PHE A 101 -5.67 6.75 8.77
CA PHE A 101 -7.04 6.32 9.01
C PHE A 101 -7.19 5.61 10.36
N LEU A 102 -6.37 4.59 10.60
CA LEU A 102 -6.43 3.81 11.83
C LEU A 102 -6.17 4.68 13.05
N HIS A 103 -5.19 5.59 12.97
CA HIS A 103 -4.85 6.51 14.04
C HIS A 103 -6.01 7.44 14.42
N ASN A 104 -6.73 7.99 13.43
CA ASN A 104 -7.83 8.92 13.70
C ASN A 104 -9.15 8.24 14.05
N LEU A 105 -9.39 7.01 13.58
CA LEU A 105 -10.63 6.29 13.83
C LEU A 105 -10.62 5.45 15.12
N TYR A 106 -9.43 4.98 15.56
CA TYR A 106 -9.28 4.10 16.71
C TYR A 106 -8.21 4.62 17.68
N ASP A 107 -8.27 4.20 18.94
CA ASP A 107 -7.17 4.44 19.86
C ASP A 107 -6.07 3.37 19.63
N ASP A 108 -5.01 3.81 18.98
CA ASP A 108 -3.86 2.98 18.61
C ASP A 108 -2.64 3.15 19.52
N SER A 109 -2.82 3.85 20.66
CA SER A 109 -1.73 4.15 21.61
C SER A 109 -1.09 2.90 22.21
N THR A 110 -1.87 1.84 22.37
CA THR A 110 -1.45 0.57 22.99
C THR A 110 -1.20 -0.55 21.98
N TRP A 111 -1.27 -0.26 20.67
CA TRP A 111 -1.17 -1.31 19.67
C TRP A 111 0.27 -1.80 19.48
N ASP A 112 0.42 -3.11 19.48
CA ASP A 112 1.64 -3.79 19.06
C ASP A 112 1.72 -3.94 17.53
N VAL A 113 2.88 -4.31 17.01
CA VAL A 113 3.12 -4.48 15.55
C VAL A 113 2.12 -5.45 14.94
N SER A 114 1.86 -6.58 15.59
CA SER A 114 0.95 -7.59 15.06
C SER A 114 -0.49 -7.08 14.98
N LYS A 115 -0.94 -6.27 15.93
CA LYS A 115 -2.27 -5.65 15.88
C LYS A 115 -2.36 -4.60 14.77
N TYR A 116 -1.30 -3.81 14.54
CA TYR A 116 -1.24 -2.88 13.42
C TYR A 116 -1.36 -3.59 12.08
N ILE A 117 -0.54 -4.62 11.83
CA ILE A 117 -0.58 -5.40 10.59
C ILE A 117 -1.97 -6.03 10.39
N LEU A 118 -2.49 -6.68 11.42
CA LEU A 118 -3.79 -7.35 11.36
C LEU A 118 -4.95 -6.36 11.16
N SER A 119 -4.86 -5.17 11.77
CA SER A 119 -5.85 -4.10 11.60
C SER A 119 -5.80 -3.49 10.20
N LEU A 120 -4.59 -3.32 9.65
CA LEU A 120 -4.38 -2.84 8.29
C LEU A 120 -4.92 -3.84 7.27
N CYS A 121 -4.52 -5.10 7.35
CA CYS A 121 -5.05 -6.18 6.51
C CYS A 121 -6.58 -6.32 6.65
N GLY A 122 -7.08 -6.30 7.88
CA GLY A 122 -8.51 -6.36 8.17
C GLY A 122 -9.28 -5.17 7.61
N CYS A 123 -8.70 -3.97 7.61
CA CYS A 123 -9.30 -2.78 7.02
C CYS A 123 -9.41 -2.93 5.50
N VAL A 124 -8.33 -3.31 4.82
CA VAL A 124 -8.31 -3.54 3.38
C VAL A 124 -9.30 -4.63 2.97
N LEU A 125 -9.20 -5.81 3.58
CA LEU A 125 -10.05 -6.96 3.26
C LEU A 125 -11.53 -6.69 3.56
N SER A 126 -11.83 -5.99 4.67
CA SER A 126 -13.21 -5.67 4.99
C SER A 126 -13.82 -4.63 4.05
N SER A 127 -13.03 -3.75 3.44
CA SER A 127 -13.51 -2.78 2.45
C SER A 127 -14.12 -3.45 1.22
N VAL A 128 -13.61 -4.63 0.84
CA VAL A 128 -14.15 -5.43 -0.27
C VAL A 128 -15.62 -5.81 -0.04
N LYS A 129 -16.03 -6.08 1.20
CA LYS A 129 -17.42 -6.41 1.56
C LYS A 129 -18.40 -5.25 1.32
N PHE A 130 -17.88 -4.03 1.22
CA PHE A 130 -18.69 -2.83 0.99
C PHE A 130 -18.75 -2.41 -0.48
N LEU A 131 -18.05 -3.10 -1.40
CA LEU A 131 -18.13 -2.80 -2.83
C LEU A 131 -19.56 -2.85 -3.40
N PRO A 132 -20.45 -3.79 -3.02
CA PRO A 132 -21.83 -3.78 -3.51
C PRO A 132 -22.75 -2.73 -2.84
N ARG A 133 -22.25 -1.99 -1.85
CA ARG A 133 -23.03 -1.03 -1.08
C ARG A 133 -23.62 0.11 -1.91
N PRO A 134 -22.89 0.74 -2.87
CA PRO A 134 -23.46 1.81 -3.68
C PRO A 134 -24.72 1.42 -4.41
N VAL A 135 -24.76 0.19 -4.95
CA VAL A 135 -25.91 -0.33 -5.70
C VAL A 135 -27.11 -0.59 -4.78
N LYS A 136 -26.85 -1.13 -3.57
CA LYS A 136 -27.91 -1.36 -2.57
C LYS A 136 -28.51 -0.05 -2.07
N ASP A 137 -27.65 0.88 -1.66
CA ASP A 137 -28.08 2.17 -1.11
C ASP A 137 -28.83 3.00 -2.19
N LEU A 138 -28.40 2.93 -3.46
CA LEU A 138 -29.12 3.52 -4.59
C LEU A 138 -30.51 2.89 -4.77
N GLY A 139 -30.61 1.56 -4.69
CA GLY A 139 -31.88 0.84 -4.80
C GLY A 139 -32.86 1.20 -3.67
N GLU A 140 -32.37 1.33 -2.43
CA GLU A 140 -33.17 1.77 -1.28
C GLU A 140 -33.63 3.23 -1.44
N TYR A 141 -32.73 4.12 -1.90
CA TYR A 141 -33.02 5.53 -2.14
C TYR A 141 -34.09 5.72 -3.22
N LEU A 142 -34.03 4.98 -4.33
CA LEU A 142 -35.03 5.03 -5.40
C LEU A 142 -36.38 4.48 -4.97
N ARG A 143 -36.39 3.48 -4.08
CA ARG A 143 -37.64 2.95 -3.49
C ARG A 143 -38.29 3.93 -2.51
N GLY A 144 -37.50 4.61 -1.67
CA GLY A 144 -37.99 5.60 -0.72
C GLY A 144 -38.51 6.90 -1.36
N ARG A 145 -38.15 7.18 -2.62
CA ARG A 145 -38.64 8.33 -3.40
C ARG A 145 -39.89 8.08 -4.24
N ARG A 146 -40.50 6.87 -4.19
CA ARG A 146 -41.81 6.69 -4.82
C ARG A 146 -42.81 7.60 -4.12
N PRO A 147 -43.41 8.58 -4.84
CA PRO A 147 -44.31 9.57 -4.22
C PRO A 147 -45.54 8.85 -3.61
N GLU A 148 -46.02 9.39 -2.50
CA GLU A 148 -47.30 9.06 -1.85
C GLU A 148 -48.52 9.17 -2.79
N ALA A 149 -48.38 9.58 -4.03
CA ALA A 149 -49.40 9.67 -5.04
C ALA A 149 -50.05 8.32 -5.43
N ALA A 150 -49.48 7.18 -5.02
CA ALA A 150 -50.09 5.86 -5.25
C ALA A 150 -50.89 5.34 -4.04
N SER A 151 -50.77 5.96 -2.86
CA SER A 151 -51.50 5.59 -1.64
C SER A 151 -52.88 6.23 -1.54
N GLU A 152 -53.09 7.37 -2.21
CA GLU A 152 -54.41 8.04 -2.21
C GLU A 152 -55.41 7.44 -3.22
N ALA A 153 -54.95 6.63 -4.17
CA ALA A 153 -55.82 5.98 -5.15
C ALA A 153 -56.43 4.64 -4.66
N GLU A 154 -55.91 4.03 -3.61
CA GLU A 154 -56.43 2.80 -3.02
C GLU A 154 -57.39 3.02 -1.84
N THR A 155 -57.43 4.23 -1.26
CA THR A 155 -58.29 4.53 -0.10
C THR A 155 -59.65 5.08 -0.49
N THR A 156 -59.93 5.36 -1.78
CA THR A 156 -61.23 5.94 -2.22
C THR A 156 -62.21 4.90 -2.80
N SER A 157 -61.91 3.62 -2.77
CA SER A 157 -62.77 2.56 -3.31
C SER A 157 -63.30 1.55 -2.28
N ALA A 158 -63.16 1.83 -0.97
CA ALA A 158 -63.62 0.90 0.08
C ALA A 158 -64.52 1.55 1.15
N GLU A 159 -65.32 2.55 0.77
CA GLU A 159 -66.41 3.04 1.63
C GLU A 159 -67.73 3.02 0.84
N THR A 160 -68.35 1.89 0.76
CA THR A 160 -69.84 1.75 0.68
C THR A 160 -70.19 0.29 0.97
N THR A 161 -70.63 0.00 2.15
CA THR A 161 -71.83 -0.72 2.46
C THR A 161 -71.90 -1.19 3.92
N SER A 162 -72.92 -0.62 4.62
CA SER A 162 -73.71 -1.13 5.74
C SER A 162 -73.04 -1.76 6.94
N GLY A 163 -73.07 -1.22 8.08
CA GLY A 163 -74.19 -0.96 8.97
C GLY A 163 -74.86 -2.21 9.54
N VAL A 164 -74.61 -2.51 10.83
CA VAL A 164 -75.65 -2.89 11.81
C VAL A 164 -74.99 -3.12 13.18
N VAL A 165 -75.59 -2.53 14.16
CA VAL A 165 -75.47 -2.43 15.61
C VAL A 165 -75.61 -3.80 16.29
N CYS A 166 -74.94 -3.98 17.47
CA CYS A 166 -75.51 -4.34 18.80
C CYS A 166 -74.34 -4.74 19.72
N SER A 167 -74.19 -4.07 20.68
CA SER A 167 -74.21 -3.91 22.14
C SER A 167 -74.07 -5.15 23.03
N ALA A 168 -73.25 -4.87 24.10
CA ALA A 168 -73.31 -5.39 25.50
C ALA A 168 -72.95 -6.87 25.72
N ASP A 169 -72.23 -7.29 26.69
CA ASP A 169 -72.01 -6.92 28.08
C ASP A 169 -71.17 -8.04 28.74
N ASP A 170 -70.54 -7.72 29.85
CA ASP A 170 -70.09 -8.58 30.96
C ASP A 170 -69.05 -9.71 30.74
N GLY A 171 -67.84 -9.64 31.29
CA GLY A 171 -67.62 -9.86 32.72
C GLY A 171 -66.79 -11.14 33.01
N VAL A 172 -65.77 -11.01 33.82
CA VAL A 172 -65.23 -12.01 34.75
C VAL A 172 -64.12 -12.96 34.30
N VAL A 173 -62.90 -12.61 34.68
CA VAL A 173 -61.89 -13.24 35.62
C VAL A 173 -61.66 -14.76 35.50
N CYS A 174 -60.42 -15.10 35.46
CA CYS A 174 -59.63 -16.12 36.21
C CYS A 174 -58.80 -17.12 35.42
N HIS A 175 -57.51 -17.01 35.71
CA HIS A 175 -56.56 -18.10 36.11
C HIS A 175 -56.30 -19.33 35.22
N GLU A 176 -55.06 -19.40 34.81
CA GLU A 176 -54.02 -20.37 35.25
C GLU A 176 -53.82 -21.70 34.48
N LYS A 177 -52.54 -21.95 34.25
CA LYS A 177 -51.80 -23.23 34.09
C LYS A 177 -51.76 -23.97 32.75
N ALA A 178 -50.55 -23.86 32.26
CA ALA A 178 -49.65 -24.92 31.76
C ALA A 178 -50.21 -26.28 31.35
N LYS A 179 -49.89 -26.74 30.14
CA LYS A 179 -49.11 -27.96 29.87
C LYS A 179 -48.74 -28.15 28.42
N LYS A 180 -47.56 -28.68 28.20
CA LYS A 180 -46.97 -29.20 26.98
C LYS A 180 -47.94 -30.12 26.21
N SER A 181 -47.96 -30.05 24.90
CA SER A 181 -48.06 -31.23 24.04
C SER A 181 -47.56 -30.91 22.61
N THR A 182 -46.66 -31.72 22.16
CA THR A 182 -46.11 -31.91 20.85
C THR A 182 -47.18 -32.29 19.85
N ALA A 183 -47.30 -31.60 18.70
CA ALA A 183 -47.88 -32.18 17.50
C ALA A 183 -47.29 -31.48 16.26
N GLU A 184 -46.61 -32.27 15.45
CA GLU A 184 -46.22 -31.95 14.07
C GLU A 184 -47.49 -31.57 13.26
N VAL A 185 -47.46 -30.42 12.61
CA VAL A 185 -48.35 -30.12 11.50
C VAL A 185 -47.50 -29.72 10.30
N LYS A 186 -47.50 -30.59 9.31
CA LYS A 186 -47.03 -30.34 7.94
C LYS A 186 -47.65 -29.05 7.41
N ALA A 187 -46.87 -28.04 7.17
CA ALA A 187 -47.30 -26.89 6.40
C ALA A 187 -47.00 -27.16 4.90
N THR A 188 -48.05 -27.17 4.13
CA THR A 188 -48.02 -27.09 2.67
C THR A 188 -47.36 -25.79 2.21
N PRO A 189 -46.59 -25.80 1.10
CA PRO A 189 -45.94 -24.58 0.63
C PRO A 189 -46.98 -23.66 -0.02
N GLU A 190 -47.12 -22.50 0.56
CA GLU A 190 -47.83 -21.37 0.00
C GLU A 190 -47.13 -20.87 -1.26
N VAL A 191 -47.86 -20.84 -2.38
CA VAL A 191 -47.38 -20.41 -3.69
C VAL A 191 -47.10 -18.90 -3.62
N ALA A 192 -45.79 -18.54 -3.56
CA ALA A 192 -45.36 -17.16 -3.62
C ALA A 192 -45.60 -16.57 -5.02
N SER A 193 -46.24 -15.42 -5.03
CA SER A 193 -46.56 -14.58 -6.18
C SER A 193 -45.33 -14.22 -7.03
N PRO A 194 -45.37 -14.26 -8.37
CA PRO A 194 -44.20 -14.17 -9.24
C PRO A 194 -43.60 -12.77 -9.44
N ASN A 195 -44.10 -11.73 -8.76
CA ASN A 195 -43.65 -10.35 -9.02
C ASN A 195 -42.45 -9.86 -8.21
N GLY A 196 -41.93 -10.66 -7.28
CA GLY A 196 -40.71 -10.31 -6.48
C GLY A 196 -39.37 -10.75 -7.09
N HIS A 197 -39.40 -11.71 -8.02
CA HIS A 197 -38.17 -12.36 -8.52
C HIS A 197 -37.41 -11.58 -9.60
N VAL A 198 -38.07 -10.77 -10.41
CA VAL A 198 -37.46 -10.08 -11.55
C VAL A 198 -36.50 -8.98 -11.08
N ASN A 199 -36.81 -8.28 -9.98
CA ASN A 199 -35.94 -7.21 -9.46
C ASN A 199 -34.74 -7.75 -8.69
N SER A 200 -34.79 -8.94 -8.12
CA SER A 200 -33.67 -9.57 -7.44
C SER A 200 -32.67 -10.14 -8.43
N VAL A 201 -33.10 -10.73 -9.53
CA VAL A 201 -32.24 -11.27 -10.59
C VAL A 201 -31.45 -10.14 -11.25
N ALA A 202 -32.09 -9.02 -11.60
CA ALA A 202 -31.40 -7.85 -12.16
C ALA A 202 -30.33 -7.28 -11.19
N LEU A 203 -30.62 -7.25 -9.90
CA LEU A 203 -29.65 -6.83 -8.87
C LEU A 203 -28.47 -7.80 -8.77
N TYR A 204 -28.70 -9.12 -8.80
CA TYR A 204 -27.63 -10.12 -8.78
C TYR A 204 -26.78 -10.08 -10.05
N VAL A 205 -27.39 -9.83 -11.22
CA VAL A 205 -26.66 -9.61 -12.48
C VAL A 205 -25.79 -8.35 -12.41
N LEU A 206 -26.31 -7.23 -11.88
CA LEU A 206 -25.54 -6.00 -11.68
C LEU A 206 -24.38 -6.19 -10.68
N ILE A 207 -24.60 -6.92 -9.60
CA ILE A 207 -23.54 -7.28 -8.65
C ILE A 207 -22.51 -8.20 -9.32
N GLY A 208 -22.96 -9.18 -10.09
CA GLY A 208 -22.10 -10.07 -10.87
C GLY A 208 -21.24 -9.30 -11.87
N LEU A 209 -21.83 -8.38 -12.63
CA LEU A 209 -21.11 -7.49 -13.53
C LEU A 209 -20.12 -6.58 -12.78
N GLY A 210 -20.51 -6.03 -11.64
CA GLY A 210 -19.66 -5.18 -10.81
C GLY A 210 -18.43 -5.93 -10.23
N ILE A 211 -18.52 -7.24 -10.03
CA ILE A 211 -17.41 -8.08 -9.59
C ILE A 211 -16.60 -8.60 -10.79
N SER A 212 -17.27 -8.95 -11.89
CA SER A 212 -16.60 -9.50 -13.08
C SER A 212 -15.77 -8.47 -13.83
N LEU A 213 -16.17 -7.19 -13.85
CA LEU A 213 -15.45 -6.12 -14.53
C LEU A 213 -14.02 -5.90 -13.96
N PRO A 214 -13.82 -5.75 -12.64
CA PRO A 214 -12.47 -5.68 -12.07
C PRO A 214 -11.67 -6.96 -12.29
N LEU A 215 -12.31 -8.12 -12.19
CA LEU A 215 -11.65 -9.41 -12.44
C LEU A 215 -11.22 -9.53 -13.91
N LEU A 216 -12.07 -9.13 -14.84
CA LEU A 216 -11.77 -9.10 -16.26
C LEU A 216 -10.63 -8.12 -16.59
N ALA A 217 -10.60 -6.96 -15.91
CA ALA A 217 -9.52 -5.97 -16.06
C ALA A 217 -8.14 -6.50 -15.63
N VAL A 218 -8.10 -7.51 -14.78
CA VAL A 218 -6.85 -8.20 -14.40
C VAL A 218 -6.57 -9.40 -15.32
N VAL A 219 -7.58 -10.22 -15.59
CA VAL A 219 -7.42 -11.46 -16.35
C VAL A 219 -7.21 -11.19 -17.84
N LEU A 220 -7.91 -10.21 -18.41
CA LEU A 220 -7.81 -9.93 -19.85
C LEU A 220 -6.40 -9.48 -20.29
N PRO A 221 -5.71 -8.54 -19.61
CA PRO A 221 -4.31 -8.21 -19.93
C PRO A 221 -3.36 -9.41 -19.78
N LEU A 222 -3.58 -10.27 -18.78
CA LEU A 222 -2.79 -11.48 -18.61
C LEU A 222 -2.97 -12.46 -19.78
N LEU A 223 -4.20 -12.65 -20.25
CA LEU A 223 -4.48 -13.48 -21.43
C LEU A 223 -3.93 -12.84 -22.72
N LEU A 224 -4.08 -11.52 -22.88
CA LEU A 224 -3.53 -10.78 -24.02
C LEU A 224 -1.99 -10.82 -24.06
N SER A 225 -1.33 -10.92 -22.92
CA SER A 225 0.13 -11.03 -22.84
C SER A 225 0.64 -12.48 -23.00
N SER A 226 -0.23 -13.47 -22.80
CA SER A 226 0.15 -14.89 -22.84
C SER A 226 0.07 -15.51 -24.24
N ASP A 227 -0.77 -14.98 -25.14
CA ASP A 227 -1.00 -15.55 -26.46
C ASP A 227 -1.11 -14.48 -27.55
N VAL A 228 -0.18 -14.53 -28.51
CA VAL A 228 -0.10 -13.59 -29.66
C VAL A 228 -1.32 -13.71 -30.59
N ILE A 229 -1.91 -14.90 -30.73
CA ILE A 229 -3.09 -15.14 -31.57
C ILE A 229 -4.33 -14.51 -30.92
N PHE A 230 -4.47 -14.69 -29.60
CA PHE A 230 -5.54 -14.07 -28.82
C PHE A 230 -5.45 -12.55 -28.82
N GLN A 231 -4.22 -12.00 -28.71
CA GLN A 231 -3.95 -10.55 -28.84
C GLN A 231 -4.35 -10.02 -30.22
N GLY A 232 -3.99 -10.73 -31.30
CA GLY A 232 -4.33 -10.36 -32.67
C GLY A 232 -5.85 -10.37 -32.93
N PHE A 233 -6.56 -11.36 -32.40
CA PHE A 233 -8.01 -11.46 -32.52
C PHE A 233 -8.72 -10.27 -31.83
N PHE A 234 -8.31 -9.94 -30.59
CA PHE A 234 -8.85 -8.81 -29.84
C PHE A 234 -8.53 -7.47 -30.50
N LYS A 235 -7.29 -7.29 -31.01
CA LYS A 235 -6.87 -6.06 -31.68
C LYS A 235 -7.69 -5.81 -32.95
N ASN A 236 -8.02 -6.84 -33.71
CA ASN A 236 -8.85 -6.72 -34.93
C ASN A 236 -10.34 -6.53 -34.61
N MET A 237 -10.82 -7.00 -33.47
CA MET A 237 -12.23 -6.88 -33.08
C MET A 237 -12.58 -5.54 -32.43
N PHE A 238 -11.59 -4.87 -31.82
CA PHE A 238 -11.73 -3.60 -31.11
C PHE A 238 -10.80 -2.53 -31.67
N ASP A 239 -10.79 -2.34 -32.99
CA ASP A 239 -10.03 -1.27 -33.63
C ASP A 239 -10.70 0.10 -33.38
N PHE A 240 -10.62 0.56 -32.12
CA PHE A 240 -11.06 1.88 -31.70
C PHE A 240 -9.84 2.80 -31.64
N SER A 241 -9.57 3.47 -32.74
CA SER A 241 -8.53 4.50 -32.87
C SER A 241 -8.95 5.85 -32.25
N LEU A 242 -9.47 5.86 -31.04
CA LEU A 242 -9.59 7.08 -30.26
C LEU A 242 -8.34 7.20 -29.37
N GLU A 243 -7.60 8.29 -29.52
CA GLU A 243 -6.42 8.61 -28.68
C GLU A 243 -6.74 8.63 -27.16
N VAL A 244 -8.01 8.74 -26.80
CA VAL A 244 -8.54 8.57 -25.45
C VAL A 244 -9.41 7.32 -25.45
N ASP A 245 -8.98 6.28 -24.77
CA ASP A 245 -9.81 5.09 -24.51
C ASP A 245 -10.94 5.45 -23.52
N LEU A 246 -12.07 5.89 -24.07
CA LEU A 246 -13.24 6.31 -23.29
C LEU A 246 -13.75 5.16 -22.41
N GLY A 247 -13.64 3.91 -22.88
CA GLY A 247 -14.01 2.73 -22.12
C GLY A 247 -13.13 2.56 -20.88
N ALA A 248 -11.82 2.70 -21.02
CA ALA A 248 -10.89 2.63 -19.90
C ALA A 248 -11.10 3.78 -18.89
N VAL A 249 -11.39 4.99 -19.39
CA VAL A 249 -11.71 6.15 -18.51
C VAL A 249 -12.98 5.90 -17.70
N LEU A 250 -14.06 5.47 -18.36
CA LEU A 250 -15.34 5.16 -17.69
C LEU A 250 -15.20 4.00 -16.72
N PHE A 251 -14.48 2.95 -17.12
CA PHE A 251 -14.21 1.80 -16.23
C PHE A 251 -13.45 2.24 -14.98
N MET A 252 -12.37 3.01 -15.14
CA MET A 252 -11.57 3.54 -14.04
C MET A 252 -12.41 4.42 -13.11
N MET A 253 -13.24 5.29 -13.68
CA MET A 253 -14.11 6.19 -12.93
C MET A 253 -15.16 5.40 -12.10
N ILE A 254 -15.81 4.40 -12.71
CA ILE A 254 -16.78 3.54 -12.01
C ILE A 254 -16.09 2.71 -10.92
N ALA A 255 -14.95 2.11 -11.22
CA ALA A 255 -14.20 1.31 -10.25
C ALA A 255 -13.77 2.15 -9.03
N VAL A 256 -13.25 3.35 -9.26
CA VAL A 256 -12.86 4.28 -8.18
C VAL A 256 -14.06 4.79 -7.40
N PHE A 257 -15.18 5.07 -8.08
CA PHE A 257 -16.43 5.46 -7.43
C PHE A 257 -16.89 4.37 -6.46
N VAL A 258 -16.99 3.12 -6.93
CA VAL A 258 -17.44 1.99 -6.11
C VAL A 258 -16.47 1.74 -4.95
N ALA A 259 -15.16 1.78 -5.20
CA ALA A 259 -14.15 1.58 -4.18
C ALA A 259 -14.16 2.69 -3.11
N SER A 260 -14.21 3.96 -3.52
CA SER A 260 -14.24 5.10 -2.59
C SER A 260 -15.53 5.15 -1.77
N TYR A 261 -16.68 4.89 -2.39
CA TYR A 261 -17.96 4.79 -1.70
C TYR A 261 -17.94 3.68 -0.65
N GLY A 262 -17.51 2.47 -1.05
CA GLY A 262 -17.38 1.33 -0.14
C GLY A 262 -16.43 1.62 1.02
N MET A 263 -15.32 2.31 0.75
CA MET A 263 -14.33 2.68 1.76
C MET A 263 -14.88 3.73 2.74
N LEU A 264 -15.59 4.74 2.27
CA LEU A 264 -16.25 5.75 3.12
C LEU A 264 -17.34 5.10 4.00
N CYS A 265 -18.16 4.20 3.44
CA CYS A 265 -19.12 3.40 4.23
C CYS A 265 -18.41 2.55 5.28
N ARG A 266 -17.26 1.96 4.93
CA ARG A 266 -16.45 1.16 5.85
C ARG A 266 -15.94 1.98 7.03
N PHE A 267 -15.49 3.20 6.79
CA PHE A 267 -15.01 4.10 7.86
C PHE A 267 -16.11 4.57 8.81
N GLY A 268 -17.34 4.64 8.34
CA GLY A 268 -18.52 4.93 9.17
C GLY A 268 -18.91 3.82 10.14
N GLN A 269 -18.38 2.59 9.98
CA GLN A 269 -18.72 1.45 10.82
C GLN A 269 -17.53 1.00 11.68
N PRO A 270 -17.71 0.84 13.00
CA PRO A 270 -16.65 0.37 13.88
C PRO A 270 -16.28 -1.09 13.54
N MET A 271 -14.98 -1.36 13.41
CA MET A 271 -14.47 -2.73 13.35
C MET A 271 -14.35 -3.28 14.77
N ARG A 272 -15.25 -4.17 15.17
CA ARG A 272 -15.21 -4.79 16.51
C ARG A 272 -13.85 -5.40 16.82
N PHE A 273 -13.23 -6.07 15.85
CA PHE A 273 -11.91 -6.67 15.96
C PHE A 273 -10.80 -5.63 16.22
N VAL A 274 -10.84 -4.48 15.54
CA VAL A 274 -9.85 -3.39 15.68
C VAL A 274 -10.07 -2.62 16.97
N ALA A 275 -11.34 -2.38 17.33
CA ALA A 275 -11.72 -1.68 18.55
C ALA A 275 -11.49 -2.51 19.83
N ALA A 276 -11.36 -3.84 19.73
CA ALA A 276 -11.09 -4.68 20.88
C ALA A 276 -9.78 -4.29 21.57
N PRO A 277 -9.76 -4.20 22.91
CA PRO A 277 -8.53 -3.89 23.65
C PRO A 277 -7.46 -4.96 23.40
N VAL A 278 -6.20 -4.53 23.44
CA VAL A 278 -5.06 -5.47 23.35
C VAL A 278 -5.02 -6.25 24.65
N ALA A 279 -5.38 -7.52 24.60
CA ALA A 279 -5.25 -8.40 25.77
C ALA A 279 -3.77 -8.58 26.11
N ASP A 280 -3.41 -8.48 27.37
CA ASP A 280 -2.07 -8.84 27.83
C ASP A 280 -1.88 -10.35 27.65
N LYS A 281 -0.99 -10.73 26.75
CA LYS A 281 -0.68 -12.11 26.38
C LYS A 281 0.54 -12.67 27.10
N ARG A 282 1.11 -11.94 28.07
CA ARG A 282 2.30 -12.35 28.85
C ARG A 282 1.97 -13.43 29.85
N LYS A 283 1.48 -14.56 29.37
CA LYS A 283 1.03 -15.70 30.21
C LYS A 283 2.06 -16.82 30.30
N TYR A 284 3.05 -16.82 29.40
CA TYR A 284 4.00 -17.93 29.37
C TYR A 284 5.18 -17.69 30.31
N SER A 285 5.66 -18.79 30.91
CA SER A 285 6.86 -18.76 31.71
C SER A 285 8.04 -18.20 30.94
N PRO A 286 8.81 -17.27 31.50
CA PRO A 286 9.98 -16.73 30.85
C PRO A 286 11.08 -17.76 30.61
N VAL A 287 11.05 -18.90 31.33
CA VAL A 287 12.05 -19.98 31.23
C VAL A 287 12.16 -20.50 29.79
N ILE A 288 11.04 -20.70 29.11
CA ILE A 288 11.05 -21.18 27.71
C ILE A 288 11.81 -20.18 26.82
N ALA A 289 11.48 -18.89 26.91
CA ALA A 289 12.15 -17.86 26.13
C ALA A 289 13.64 -17.72 26.51
N ILE A 290 13.98 -17.81 27.81
CA ILE A 290 15.37 -17.80 28.30
C ILE A 290 16.15 -18.96 27.69
N THR A 291 15.63 -20.17 27.72
CA THR A 291 16.32 -21.36 27.19
C THR A 291 16.58 -21.23 25.69
N VAL A 292 15.55 -20.86 24.91
CA VAL A 292 15.70 -20.68 23.47
C VAL A 292 16.74 -19.59 23.15
N ASN A 293 16.65 -18.44 23.81
CA ASN A 293 17.57 -17.34 23.55
C ASN A 293 19.00 -17.63 24.04
N LEU A 294 19.18 -18.42 25.09
CA LEU A 294 20.50 -18.81 25.59
C LEU A 294 21.21 -19.75 24.59
N VAL A 295 20.49 -20.73 24.04
CA VAL A 295 21.02 -21.64 23.02
C VAL A 295 21.41 -20.85 21.75
N LEU A 296 20.55 -19.94 21.29
CA LEU A 296 20.87 -19.09 20.14
C LEU A 296 22.07 -18.18 20.43
N LEU A 297 22.12 -17.57 21.61
CA LEU A 297 23.21 -16.68 22.00
C LEU A 297 24.56 -17.40 22.03
N SER A 298 24.62 -18.66 22.46
CA SER A 298 25.85 -19.45 22.46
C SER A 298 26.41 -19.63 21.05
N VAL A 299 25.53 -19.93 20.08
CA VAL A 299 25.91 -20.05 18.66
C VAL A 299 26.33 -18.69 18.09
N TYR A 300 25.57 -17.63 18.40
CA TYR A 300 25.88 -16.27 17.94
C TYR A 300 27.21 -15.76 18.52
N PHE A 301 27.54 -16.10 19.74
CA PHE A 301 28.80 -15.72 20.35
C PHE A 301 30.00 -16.32 19.59
N VAL A 302 29.93 -17.61 19.26
CA VAL A 302 30.96 -18.29 18.44
C VAL A 302 31.05 -17.63 17.08
N TYR A 303 29.91 -17.41 16.41
CA TYR A 303 29.87 -16.76 15.11
C TYR A 303 30.46 -15.34 15.14
N CYS A 304 30.06 -14.50 16.09
CA CYS A 304 30.57 -13.13 16.23
C CYS A 304 32.07 -13.12 16.54
N SER A 305 32.56 -14.04 17.36
CA SER A 305 34.01 -14.17 17.64
C SER A 305 34.82 -14.47 16.36
N ILE A 306 34.31 -15.39 15.55
CA ILE A 306 34.90 -15.71 14.24
C ILE A 306 34.89 -14.47 13.33
N GLN A 307 33.74 -13.75 13.27
CA GLN A 307 33.63 -12.55 12.44
C GLN A 307 34.59 -11.44 12.86
N VAL A 308 34.76 -11.21 14.17
CA VAL A 308 35.74 -10.22 14.69
C VAL A 308 37.14 -10.58 14.24
N ILE A 309 37.54 -11.82 14.40
CA ILE A 309 38.92 -12.27 14.05
C ILE A 309 39.17 -12.17 12.55
N TYR A 310 38.26 -12.75 11.74
CA TYR A 310 38.49 -12.86 10.30
C TYR A 310 38.21 -11.57 9.52
N LEU A 311 37.11 -10.87 9.85
CA LEU A 311 36.70 -9.74 9.06
C LEU A 311 37.38 -8.43 9.46
N PHE A 312 37.56 -8.21 10.79
CA PHE A 312 38.09 -6.94 11.31
C PHE A 312 39.59 -7.01 11.63
N MET A 313 40.11 -8.10 12.20
CA MET A 313 41.51 -8.19 12.58
C MET A 313 42.42 -8.58 11.39
N ARG A 314 41.97 -9.46 10.48
CA ARG A 314 42.73 -9.82 9.27
C ARG A 314 42.52 -8.89 8.08
N ARG A 315 41.86 -7.75 8.26
CA ARG A 315 41.60 -6.73 7.23
C ARG A 315 40.96 -7.28 5.95
N GLY A 316 40.09 -8.28 6.05
CA GLY A 316 39.34 -8.82 4.91
C GLY A 316 40.19 -9.58 3.89
N THR A 317 41.33 -10.16 4.29
CA THR A 317 42.02 -11.11 3.42
C THR A 317 41.12 -12.28 3.14
N LEU A 318 40.85 -12.54 1.83
CA LEU A 318 39.98 -13.63 1.43
C LEU A 318 40.58 -14.98 1.87
N PRO A 319 39.75 -15.94 2.28
CA PRO A 319 40.17 -17.34 2.38
C PRO A 319 40.66 -17.85 1.02
N GLU A 320 41.62 -18.74 1.03
CA GLU A 320 42.16 -19.36 -0.18
C GLU A 320 41.01 -20.05 -0.97
N GLY A 321 40.93 -19.75 -2.27
CA GLY A 321 39.90 -20.31 -3.16
C GLY A 321 38.61 -19.52 -3.31
N TYR A 322 38.45 -18.39 -2.60
CA TYR A 322 37.28 -17.52 -2.74
C TYR A 322 37.55 -16.27 -3.59
N THR A 323 36.64 -15.93 -4.49
CA THR A 323 36.59 -14.62 -5.14
C THR A 323 35.85 -13.61 -4.26
N TYR A 324 36.12 -12.31 -4.43
CA TYR A 324 35.37 -11.27 -3.72
C TYR A 324 33.83 -11.38 -3.96
N SER A 325 33.43 -11.82 -5.17
CA SER A 325 32.04 -12.04 -5.52
C SER A 325 31.40 -13.20 -4.75
N SER A 326 32.05 -14.38 -4.74
CA SER A 326 31.54 -15.53 -4.02
C SER A 326 31.49 -15.29 -2.51
N TYR A 327 32.53 -14.68 -1.94
CA TYR A 327 32.59 -14.37 -0.52
C TYR A 327 31.53 -13.33 -0.08
N ALA A 328 31.25 -12.33 -0.92
CA ALA A 328 30.23 -11.35 -0.62
C ALA A 328 28.82 -11.91 -0.82
N HIS A 329 28.62 -12.73 -1.86
CA HIS A 329 27.31 -13.30 -2.19
C HIS A 329 26.95 -14.46 -1.26
N GLU A 330 27.91 -15.33 -0.96
CA GLU A 330 27.73 -16.42 -0.01
C GLU A 330 27.69 -15.87 1.42
N GLY A 331 26.57 -16.12 2.08
CA GLY A 331 26.35 -15.74 3.48
C GLY A 331 25.76 -14.34 3.71
N PHE A 332 25.76 -13.43 2.73
CA PHE A 332 25.18 -12.10 2.93
C PHE A 332 23.66 -12.15 3.18
N PHE A 333 22.91 -12.79 2.28
CA PHE A 333 21.45 -12.91 2.42
C PHE A 333 21.06 -13.73 3.64
N GLN A 334 21.85 -14.75 4.00
CA GLN A 334 21.68 -15.54 5.21
C GLN A 334 21.82 -14.66 6.46
N LEU A 335 22.81 -13.76 6.51
CA LEU A 335 22.99 -12.83 7.63
C LEU A 335 21.82 -11.84 7.76
N VAL A 336 21.37 -11.26 6.65
CA VAL A 336 20.21 -10.40 6.63
C VAL A 336 18.97 -11.13 7.16
N PHE A 337 18.80 -12.39 6.74
CA PHE A 337 17.68 -13.21 7.18
C PHE A 337 17.75 -13.56 8.67
N VAL A 338 18.94 -13.88 9.19
CA VAL A 338 19.16 -14.11 10.62
C VAL A 338 18.87 -12.84 11.44
N CYS A 339 19.31 -11.66 10.96
CA CYS A 339 18.98 -10.39 11.62
C CYS A 339 17.46 -10.14 11.68
N LEU A 340 16.74 -10.45 10.60
CA LEU A 340 15.29 -10.35 10.56
C LEU A 340 14.62 -11.33 11.54
N ILE A 341 15.11 -12.59 11.59
CA ILE A 341 14.63 -13.59 12.55
C ILE A 341 14.84 -13.09 13.98
N ASN A 342 16.00 -12.50 14.31
CA ASN A 342 16.27 -11.97 15.64
C ASN A 342 15.32 -10.84 16.02
N ILE A 343 15.03 -9.91 15.10
CA ILE A 343 14.03 -8.85 15.31
C ILE A 343 12.67 -9.47 15.66
N VAL A 344 12.21 -10.41 14.84
CA VAL A 344 10.93 -11.09 15.02
C VAL A 344 10.89 -11.89 16.33
N LEU A 345 11.97 -12.63 16.63
CA LEU A 345 12.11 -13.44 17.85
C LEU A 345 11.97 -12.60 19.12
N VAL A 346 12.72 -11.48 19.18
CA VAL A 346 12.68 -10.58 20.35
C VAL A 346 11.27 -9.99 20.51
N LEU A 347 10.62 -9.58 19.42
CA LEU A 347 9.24 -9.05 19.47
C LEU A 347 8.22 -10.12 19.92
N ILE A 348 8.34 -11.36 19.43
CA ILE A 348 7.46 -12.47 19.82
C ILE A 348 7.67 -12.81 21.30
N CYS A 349 8.92 -13.01 21.72
CA CYS A 349 9.21 -13.34 23.12
C CYS A 349 8.75 -12.21 24.06
N ARG A 350 8.96 -10.95 23.70
CA ARG A 350 8.49 -9.79 24.47
C ARG A 350 6.97 -9.75 24.60
N LYS A 351 6.25 -10.18 23.57
CA LYS A 351 4.77 -10.18 23.54
C LYS A 351 4.15 -11.28 24.44
N TYR A 352 4.78 -12.45 24.49
CA TYR A 352 4.17 -13.63 25.11
C TYR A 352 4.78 -14.02 26.44
N SER A 353 6.04 -13.66 26.73
CA SER A 353 6.73 -14.02 27.97
C SER A 353 6.51 -12.98 29.06
N ALA A 354 6.41 -13.43 30.32
CA ALA A 354 6.38 -12.55 31.48
C ALA A 354 7.68 -11.72 31.60
N ASP A 355 7.55 -10.51 32.13
CA ASP A 355 8.71 -9.62 32.33
C ASP A 355 9.73 -10.24 33.30
N ASN A 356 10.98 -10.38 32.84
CA ASN A 356 12.09 -10.89 33.62
C ASN A 356 13.37 -10.14 33.21
N LEU A 357 14.18 -9.76 34.21
CA LEU A 357 15.42 -9.02 33.97
C LEU A 357 16.44 -9.85 33.20
N VAL A 358 16.57 -11.15 33.50
CA VAL A 358 17.47 -12.08 32.78
C VAL A 358 17.08 -12.13 31.29
N LEU A 359 15.79 -12.23 31.01
CA LEU A 359 15.30 -12.25 29.62
C LEU A 359 15.61 -10.93 28.88
N LYS A 360 15.44 -9.78 29.55
CA LYS A 360 15.81 -8.48 28.96
C LYS A 360 17.30 -8.38 28.68
N SER A 361 18.15 -8.87 29.58
CA SER A 361 19.60 -8.90 29.37
C SER A 361 20.00 -9.79 28.20
N LEU A 362 19.37 -10.96 28.04
CA LEU A 362 19.56 -11.84 26.89
C LEU A 362 19.14 -11.16 25.57
N PHE A 363 18.03 -10.44 25.57
CA PHE A 363 17.62 -9.67 24.39
C PHE A 363 18.61 -8.57 24.01
N CYS A 364 19.20 -7.89 25.01
CA CYS A 364 20.27 -6.90 24.76
C CYS A 364 21.53 -7.57 24.16
N LEU A 365 21.91 -8.75 24.65
CA LEU A 365 23.05 -9.50 24.10
C LEU A 365 22.78 -10.00 22.68
N ILE A 366 21.58 -10.54 22.41
CA ILE A 366 21.18 -10.94 21.05
C ILE A 366 21.17 -9.71 20.11
N SER A 367 20.69 -8.56 20.60
CA SER A 367 20.72 -7.33 19.83
C SER A 367 22.15 -6.88 19.53
N ALA A 368 23.08 -7.00 20.48
CA ALA A 368 24.50 -6.70 20.26
C ALA A 368 25.12 -7.63 19.21
N CYS A 369 24.85 -8.95 19.28
CA CYS A 369 25.26 -9.90 18.25
C CYS A 369 24.63 -9.55 16.88
N THR A 370 23.37 -9.12 16.85
CA THR A 370 22.70 -8.70 15.61
C THR A 370 23.35 -7.45 15.02
N TYR A 371 23.77 -6.47 15.84
CA TYR A 371 24.55 -5.32 15.35
C TYR A 371 25.88 -5.73 14.74
N MET A 372 26.57 -6.69 15.35
CA MET A 372 27.81 -7.25 14.79
C MET A 372 27.56 -7.92 13.43
N MET A 373 26.45 -8.66 13.30
CA MET A 373 26.05 -9.29 12.02
C MET A 373 25.71 -8.23 10.96
N ILE A 374 24.98 -7.17 11.33
CA ILE A 374 24.67 -6.05 10.43
C ILE A 374 25.94 -5.35 9.97
N ALA A 375 26.87 -5.08 10.88
CA ALA A 375 28.16 -4.46 10.55
C ALA A 375 29.00 -5.36 9.63
N SER A 376 29.03 -6.67 9.90
CA SER A 376 29.70 -7.65 9.04
C SER A 376 29.08 -7.70 7.62
N ALA A 377 27.74 -7.71 7.53
CA ALA A 377 27.05 -7.69 6.26
C ALA A 377 27.30 -6.38 5.48
N ALA A 378 27.27 -5.24 6.16
CA ALA A 378 27.58 -3.94 5.56
C ALA A 378 29.02 -3.87 5.04
N TYR A 379 29.97 -4.38 5.81
CA TYR A 379 31.39 -4.42 5.41
C TYR A 379 31.63 -5.32 4.19
N ARG A 380 31.00 -6.51 4.15
CA ARG A 380 31.04 -7.39 2.97
C ARG A 380 30.44 -6.70 1.74
N MET A 381 29.32 -6.01 1.89
CA MET A 381 28.70 -5.26 0.80
C MET A 381 29.59 -4.11 0.32
N TYR A 382 30.28 -3.40 1.26
CA TYR A 382 31.26 -2.37 0.91
C TYR A 382 32.41 -2.94 0.07
N LEU A 383 33.03 -4.07 0.49
CA LEU A 383 34.07 -4.75 -0.28
C LEU A 383 33.58 -5.17 -1.67
N TYR A 384 32.33 -5.65 -1.75
CA TYR A 384 31.73 -6.04 -3.00
C TYR A 384 31.52 -4.84 -3.95
N ILE A 385 31.08 -3.71 -3.44
CA ILE A 385 30.93 -2.46 -4.21
C ILE A 385 32.29 -1.97 -4.72
N ALA A 386 33.32 -2.01 -3.88
CA ALA A 386 34.67 -1.54 -4.23
C ALA A 386 35.29 -2.32 -5.41
N VAL A 387 34.93 -3.62 -5.58
CA VAL A 387 35.47 -4.45 -6.68
C VAL A 387 34.53 -4.47 -7.90
N TYR A 388 33.21 -4.55 -7.67
CA TYR A 388 32.23 -4.83 -8.72
C TYR A 388 31.29 -3.66 -9.03
N LYS A 389 31.59 -2.44 -8.64
CA LYS A 389 30.81 -1.23 -8.88
C LYS A 389 29.56 -1.09 -7.99
N LEU A 390 28.95 0.09 -8.06
CA LEU A 390 27.70 0.37 -7.38
C LEU A 390 26.51 0.02 -8.27
N THR A 391 25.52 -0.71 -7.72
CA THR A 391 24.26 -1.01 -8.39
C THR A 391 23.09 -0.63 -7.48
N PHE A 392 21.89 -0.48 -8.06
CA PHE A 392 20.69 -0.13 -7.29
C PHE A 392 20.41 -1.15 -6.17
N LEU A 393 20.54 -2.45 -6.47
CA LEU A 393 20.33 -3.51 -5.48
C LEU A 393 21.31 -3.40 -4.30
N ARG A 394 22.59 -3.12 -4.56
CA ARG A 394 23.60 -2.98 -3.49
C ARG A 394 23.33 -1.79 -2.61
N LEU A 395 22.95 -0.66 -3.21
CA LEU A 395 22.57 0.53 -2.46
C LEU A 395 21.29 0.31 -1.64
N TYR A 396 20.30 -0.36 -2.23
CA TYR A 396 19.05 -0.74 -1.55
C TYR A 396 19.30 -1.66 -0.35
N VAL A 397 20.23 -2.58 -0.48
CA VAL A 397 20.64 -3.49 0.61
C VAL A 397 21.29 -2.72 1.76
N LEU A 398 22.19 -1.75 1.48
CA LEU A 398 22.78 -0.90 2.52
C LEU A 398 21.71 -0.09 3.26
N TRP A 399 20.70 0.42 2.52
CA TRP A 399 19.55 1.06 3.12
C TRP A 399 18.77 0.10 4.04
N ALA A 400 18.52 -1.14 3.60
CA ALA A 400 17.79 -2.14 4.41
C ALA A 400 18.56 -2.48 5.70
N LEU A 401 19.90 -2.60 5.65
CA LEU A 401 20.75 -2.78 6.82
C LEU A 401 20.64 -1.60 7.78
N ALA A 402 20.64 -0.37 7.28
CA ALA A 402 20.45 0.83 8.09
C ALA A 402 19.07 0.85 8.78
N VAL A 403 18.00 0.48 8.06
CA VAL A 403 16.65 0.33 8.64
C VAL A 403 16.67 -0.70 9.77
N MET A 404 17.26 -1.88 9.54
CA MET A 404 17.35 -2.93 10.57
C MET A 404 18.12 -2.47 11.80
N ALA A 405 19.23 -1.73 11.61
CA ALA A 405 20.00 -1.19 12.72
C ALA A 405 19.18 -0.22 13.58
N VAL A 406 18.47 0.73 12.95
CA VAL A 406 17.66 1.71 13.69
C VAL A 406 16.43 1.06 14.34
N VAL A 407 15.79 0.11 13.67
CA VAL A 407 14.66 -0.67 14.23
C VAL A 407 15.14 -1.48 15.44
N MET A 408 16.31 -2.11 15.37
CA MET A 408 16.89 -2.85 16.50
C MET A 408 17.20 -1.92 17.69
N ALA A 409 17.72 -0.71 17.47
CA ALA A 409 17.87 0.30 18.52
C ALA A 409 16.52 0.62 19.18
N GLY A 410 15.47 0.81 18.35
CA GLY A 410 14.11 1.01 18.84
C GLY A 410 13.58 -0.16 19.66
N ILE A 411 13.92 -1.40 19.32
CA ILE A 411 13.57 -2.59 20.10
C ILE A 411 14.22 -2.54 21.49
N ILE A 412 15.51 -2.22 21.56
CA ILE A 412 16.22 -2.07 22.83
C ILE A 412 15.51 -1.02 23.71
N VAL A 413 15.19 0.14 23.15
CA VAL A 413 14.44 1.17 23.87
C VAL A 413 13.07 0.65 24.33
N TYR A 414 12.35 -0.07 23.46
CA TYR A 414 11.03 -0.64 23.76
C TYR A 414 11.07 -1.70 24.87
N LEU A 415 12.18 -2.43 25.05
CA LEU A 415 12.33 -3.37 26.17
C LEU A 415 12.28 -2.69 27.53
N PHE A 416 12.82 -1.46 27.63
CA PHE A 416 12.88 -0.69 28.87
C PHE A 416 11.74 0.31 29.01
N LEU A 417 11.19 0.81 27.88
CA LEU A 417 10.09 1.77 27.82
C LEU A 417 8.85 1.14 27.13
N PRO A 418 8.08 0.29 27.82
CA PRO A 418 6.96 -0.45 27.20
C PRO A 418 5.83 0.45 26.67
N ARG A 419 5.78 1.72 27.12
CA ARG A 419 4.78 2.71 26.67
C ARG A 419 5.08 3.29 25.29
N MET A 420 6.28 3.04 24.75
CA MET A 420 6.67 3.49 23.41
C MET A 420 5.78 2.82 22.36
N PRO A 421 5.15 3.58 21.45
CA PRO A 421 4.35 3.01 20.36
C PRO A 421 5.27 2.46 19.27
N PHE A 422 5.87 1.30 19.52
CA PHE A 422 6.93 0.73 18.70
C PHE A 422 6.53 0.54 17.23
N ALA A 423 5.27 0.14 16.96
CA ALA A 423 4.80 -0.03 15.58
C ALA A 423 4.84 1.28 14.78
N ARG A 424 4.44 2.40 15.39
CA ARG A 424 4.51 3.72 14.77
C ARG A 424 5.96 4.18 14.58
N PHE A 425 6.80 3.92 15.56
CA PHE A 425 8.25 4.19 15.46
C PHE A 425 8.86 3.42 14.30
N ALA A 426 8.65 2.10 14.22
CA ALA A 426 9.20 1.26 13.15
C ALA A 426 8.74 1.70 11.76
N ALA A 427 7.45 2.04 11.60
CA ALA A 427 6.93 2.59 10.36
C ALA A 427 7.55 3.95 10.03
N GLY A 428 7.71 4.83 11.03
CA GLY A 428 8.37 6.13 10.87
C GLY A 428 9.84 6.00 10.43
N VAL A 429 10.57 5.05 11.02
CA VAL A 429 11.96 4.74 10.61
C VAL A 429 12.01 4.24 9.18
N LEU A 430 11.14 3.29 8.84
CA LEU A 430 11.08 2.71 7.49
C LEU A 430 10.81 3.78 6.43
N VAL A 431 9.78 4.60 6.64
CA VAL A 431 9.41 5.67 5.70
C VAL A 431 10.43 6.81 5.72
N GLY A 432 10.94 7.20 6.88
CA GLY A 432 11.90 8.30 7.00
C GLY A 432 13.24 7.98 6.32
N LEU A 433 13.79 6.78 6.55
CA LEU A 433 15.01 6.35 5.88
C LEU A 433 14.77 6.10 4.38
N TRP A 434 13.56 5.66 4.00
CA TRP A 434 13.19 5.58 2.59
C TRP A 434 13.18 6.96 1.92
N MET A 435 12.59 7.97 2.55
CA MET A 435 12.61 9.34 2.00
C MET A 435 14.04 9.84 1.79
N ILE A 436 14.96 9.62 2.75
CA ILE A 436 16.36 9.99 2.60
C ILE A 436 16.96 9.29 1.38
N PHE A 437 16.74 7.98 1.24
CA PHE A 437 17.21 7.18 0.11
C PHE A 437 16.66 7.67 -1.24
N ALA A 438 15.36 7.92 -1.31
CA ALA A 438 14.65 8.31 -2.53
C ALA A 438 15.07 9.73 -3.00
N TYR A 439 15.14 10.69 -2.07
CA TYR A 439 15.57 12.06 -2.37
C TYR A 439 17.06 12.18 -2.69
N ALA A 440 17.90 11.23 -2.23
CA ALA A 440 19.31 11.15 -2.61
C ALA A 440 19.51 10.78 -4.08
N LYS A 441 18.44 10.43 -4.83
CA LYS A 441 18.49 10.03 -6.24
C LYS A 441 19.49 8.92 -6.49
N PRO A 442 19.17 7.67 -6.14
CA PRO A 442 20.10 6.54 -6.20
C PRO A 442 20.77 6.38 -7.57
N ASP A 443 20.04 6.53 -8.68
CA ASP A 443 20.62 6.40 -10.02
C ASP A 443 21.66 7.47 -10.35
N TYR A 444 21.44 8.70 -9.85
CA TYR A 444 22.47 9.76 -9.95
C TYR A 444 23.75 9.36 -9.21
N GLN A 445 23.62 8.85 -7.97
CA GLN A 445 24.77 8.47 -7.15
C GLN A 445 25.51 7.27 -7.77
N ILE A 446 24.75 6.31 -8.31
CA ILE A 446 25.32 5.14 -8.98
C ILE A 446 26.10 5.55 -10.23
N ALA A 447 25.54 6.38 -11.09
CA ALA A 447 26.21 6.88 -12.27
C ALA A 447 27.47 7.69 -11.91
N ALA A 448 27.35 8.63 -10.95
CA ALA A 448 28.48 9.45 -10.49
C ALA A 448 29.61 8.60 -9.92
N TYR A 449 29.31 7.59 -9.12
CA TYR A 449 30.34 6.69 -8.56
C TYR A 449 30.99 5.83 -9.64
N ASN A 450 30.20 5.19 -10.51
CA ASN A 450 30.73 4.25 -11.49
C ASN A 450 31.59 4.96 -12.55
N ILE A 451 31.19 6.13 -13.04
CA ILE A 451 31.98 6.92 -14.01
C ILE A 451 33.32 7.36 -13.42
N GLN A 452 33.37 7.67 -12.12
CA GLN A 452 34.61 8.17 -11.50
C GLN A 452 35.60 7.07 -11.12
N TYR A 453 35.12 5.85 -10.84
CA TYR A 453 35.97 4.79 -10.25
C TYR A 453 36.03 3.51 -11.08
N HIS A 454 35.29 3.42 -12.19
CA HIS A 454 35.22 2.20 -13.00
C HIS A 454 35.02 2.52 -14.49
N ASP A 455 35.64 1.74 -15.36
CA ASP A 455 35.65 1.97 -16.82
C ASP A 455 34.54 1.26 -17.60
N ASP A 456 33.64 0.48 -16.95
CA ASP A 456 32.58 -0.27 -17.66
C ASP A 456 31.24 0.42 -17.55
N ASP A 457 30.70 0.86 -18.65
CA ASP A 457 29.54 1.73 -18.78
C ASP A 457 28.21 0.96 -18.99
N SER A 458 28.28 -0.37 -19.17
CA SER A 458 27.12 -1.20 -19.54
C SER A 458 25.95 -1.12 -18.55
N TYR A 459 26.22 -0.95 -17.25
CA TYR A 459 25.16 -0.82 -16.24
C TYR A 459 24.54 0.57 -16.25
N ILE A 460 25.29 1.61 -16.60
CA ILE A 460 24.83 3.00 -16.62
C ILE A 460 23.75 3.20 -17.68
N LEU A 461 23.87 2.52 -18.82
CA LEU A 461 22.88 2.55 -19.91
C LEU A 461 21.49 2.02 -19.52
N ARG A 462 21.37 1.30 -18.39
CA ARG A 462 20.11 0.75 -17.85
C ARG A 462 19.51 1.60 -16.74
N LEU A 463 20.19 2.65 -16.29
CA LEU A 463 19.67 3.52 -15.23
C LEU A 463 18.57 4.44 -15.76
N SER A 464 17.73 4.93 -14.85
CA SER A 464 16.69 5.90 -15.20
C SER A 464 17.26 7.25 -15.62
N PHE A 465 16.42 8.16 -16.12
CA PHE A 465 16.81 9.52 -16.49
C PHE A 465 17.38 10.35 -15.32
N ASP A 466 17.24 9.89 -14.09
CA ASP A 466 17.90 10.51 -12.93
C ASP A 466 19.43 10.43 -13.01
N ALA A 467 19.98 9.49 -13.80
CA ALA A 467 21.42 9.33 -14.03
C ALA A 467 21.99 10.39 -15.01
N VAL A 468 21.19 10.90 -15.96
CA VAL A 468 21.67 11.78 -17.04
C VAL A 468 22.44 13.01 -16.55
N PRO A 469 22.02 13.71 -15.49
CA PRO A 469 22.81 14.84 -14.98
C PRO A 469 24.18 14.45 -14.38
N ALA A 470 24.33 13.20 -13.92
CA ALA A 470 25.62 12.71 -13.49
C ALA A 470 26.51 12.36 -14.67
N ILE A 471 25.95 11.74 -15.71
CA ILE A 471 26.65 11.45 -16.96
C ILE A 471 27.16 12.76 -17.59
N GLU A 472 26.29 13.78 -17.79
CA GLU A 472 26.69 15.10 -18.32
C GLU A 472 27.86 15.72 -17.52
N LYS A 473 27.85 15.55 -16.19
CA LYS A 473 28.83 16.17 -15.32
C LYS A 473 30.18 15.45 -15.30
N TYR A 474 30.20 14.13 -15.33
CA TYR A 474 31.37 13.31 -15.05
C TYR A 474 31.93 12.61 -16.31
N ASP A 475 31.15 12.42 -17.37
CA ASP A 475 31.61 11.95 -18.66
C ASP A 475 32.34 13.09 -19.40
N LYS A 476 33.68 13.00 -19.41
CA LYS A 476 34.53 14.01 -20.07
C LYS A 476 34.62 13.81 -21.57
N SER A 477 34.43 12.58 -22.07
CA SER A 477 34.51 12.25 -23.49
C SER A 477 33.23 12.62 -24.25
N GLY A 478 32.09 12.58 -23.57
CA GLY A 478 30.77 12.71 -24.17
C GLY A 478 30.29 11.44 -24.88
N GLU A 479 31.13 10.40 -24.95
CA GLU A 479 30.81 9.12 -25.60
C GLU A 479 29.71 8.37 -24.84
N LEU A 480 29.83 8.31 -23.53
CA LEU A 480 28.84 7.64 -22.67
C LEU A 480 27.46 8.35 -22.75
N LEU A 481 27.44 9.68 -22.81
CA LEU A 481 26.21 10.44 -22.98
C LEU A 481 25.56 10.16 -24.34
N ALA A 482 26.40 10.06 -25.40
CA ALA A 482 25.94 9.68 -26.72
C ALA A 482 25.36 8.26 -26.75
N ASP A 483 26.07 7.30 -26.15
CA ASP A 483 25.63 5.92 -26.05
C ASP A 483 24.36 5.79 -25.21
N TYR A 484 24.25 6.56 -24.11
CA TYR A 484 23.04 6.57 -23.31
C TYR A 484 21.81 7.04 -24.11
N PHE A 485 21.94 8.07 -24.95
CA PHE A 485 20.81 8.54 -25.77
C PHE A 485 20.52 7.65 -26.99
N ASN A 486 21.52 6.97 -27.54
CA ASN A 486 21.38 6.14 -28.74
C ASN A 486 21.00 4.69 -28.41
N TYR A 487 21.54 4.12 -27.34
CA TYR A 487 21.47 2.69 -27.03
C TYR A 487 20.93 2.40 -25.62
N GLY A 488 20.60 3.41 -24.82
CA GLY A 488 20.09 3.23 -23.48
C GLY A 488 18.85 2.33 -23.44
N ASP A 489 18.91 1.26 -22.65
CA ASP A 489 17.80 0.35 -22.43
C ASP A 489 16.88 0.92 -21.34
N TYR A 490 15.95 1.78 -21.76
CA TYR A 490 15.00 2.42 -20.86
C TYR A 490 13.85 1.45 -20.59
N PRO A 491 13.75 0.83 -19.41
CA PRO A 491 12.75 -0.21 -19.13
C PRO A 491 11.31 0.23 -19.31
N TYR A 492 11.07 1.54 -19.40
CA TYR A 492 9.72 2.11 -19.40
C TYR A 492 9.24 2.72 -20.71
N TYR A 493 10.13 2.97 -21.68
CA TYR A 493 9.77 3.60 -22.94
C TYR A 493 9.85 2.61 -24.12
N GLU A 494 9.31 1.42 -23.90
CA GLU A 494 9.32 0.30 -24.85
C GLU A 494 8.67 0.56 -26.21
N SER A 495 7.99 1.69 -26.40
CA SER A 495 7.30 1.92 -27.67
C SER A 495 8.05 2.77 -28.70
N ASN A 496 9.23 3.36 -28.38
CA ASN A 496 9.98 4.15 -29.35
C ASN A 496 11.49 4.08 -29.08
N ARG A 497 12.11 2.97 -29.50
CA ARG A 497 13.56 2.69 -29.46
C ARG A 497 14.42 3.55 -30.42
N THR A 498 13.90 4.57 -31.01
CA THR A 498 14.65 5.50 -31.83
C THR A 498 14.39 6.88 -31.29
N GLY A 499 15.38 7.73 -31.18
CA GLY A 499 15.40 9.11 -30.62
C GLY A 499 14.12 9.96 -30.66
N GLY A 500 13.02 9.40 -31.17
CA GLY A 500 11.70 10.00 -31.24
C GLY A 500 10.95 10.08 -29.91
N ALA A 501 11.32 9.30 -28.88
CA ALA A 501 10.65 9.37 -27.58
C ALA A 501 10.94 10.70 -26.85
N LEU A 502 12.09 11.28 -27.11
CA LEU A 502 12.48 12.60 -26.60
C LEU A 502 12.07 13.73 -27.54
N GLN A 503 11.85 13.48 -28.82
CA GLN A 503 11.57 14.49 -29.85
C GLN A 503 10.13 15.00 -29.96
N GLY A 504 9.12 14.46 -29.31
CA GLY A 504 7.74 14.77 -29.68
C GLY A 504 6.74 15.10 -28.60
N LYS A 505 7.00 14.80 -27.33
CA LYS A 505 6.02 15.05 -26.26
C LYS A 505 6.26 16.40 -25.60
N LYS A 506 5.59 17.44 -26.09
CA LYS A 506 5.29 18.64 -25.29
C LYS A 506 4.64 18.13 -23.99
N ASN A 507 5.39 18.16 -22.88
CA ASN A 507 4.88 17.77 -21.58
C ASN A 507 3.67 18.63 -21.23
N SER A 508 2.51 18.01 -21.14
CA SER A 508 1.37 18.67 -20.52
C SER A 508 1.69 18.89 -19.03
N LEU A 509 1.14 19.92 -18.45
CA LEU A 509 1.28 20.21 -17.01
C LEU A 509 0.96 18.96 -16.14
N ARG A 510 0.06 18.12 -16.63
CA ARG A 510 -0.37 16.88 -15.98
C ARG A 510 0.73 15.83 -15.86
N THR A 511 1.51 15.65 -16.95
CA THR A 511 2.57 14.64 -17.05
C THR A 511 3.96 15.20 -16.77
N TRP A 512 4.04 16.48 -16.34
CA TRP A 512 5.30 17.13 -16.04
C TRP A 512 6.06 16.38 -14.92
N ASN A 513 7.33 16.05 -15.19
CA ASN A 513 8.24 15.41 -14.24
C ASN A 513 9.59 16.12 -14.30
N TYR A 514 10.17 16.43 -13.15
CA TYR A 514 11.39 17.21 -13.04
C TYR A 514 12.60 16.51 -13.67
N SER A 515 12.78 15.22 -13.43
CA SER A 515 13.89 14.43 -13.97
C SER A 515 13.84 14.41 -15.50
N LEU A 516 12.67 14.16 -16.07
CA LEU A 516 12.45 14.19 -17.51
C LEU A 516 12.77 15.58 -18.10
N GLN A 517 12.30 16.66 -17.46
CA GLN A 517 12.56 18.02 -17.93
C GLN A 517 14.06 18.35 -17.97
N LYS A 518 14.79 17.91 -16.94
CA LYS A 518 16.23 18.09 -16.89
C LYS A 518 16.94 17.31 -17.98
N THR A 519 16.50 16.08 -18.25
CA THR A 519 17.01 15.23 -19.31
C THR A 519 16.74 15.84 -20.69
N TYR A 520 15.53 16.36 -20.95
CA TYR A 520 15.22 17.04 -22.21
C TYR A 520 16.15 18.23 -22.50
N LYS A 521 16.42 19.05 -21.48
CA LYS A 521 17.36 20.18 -21.63
C LYS A 521 18.77 19.74 -22.01
N ILE A 522 19.25 18.64 -21.43
CA ILE A 522 20.57 18.06 -21.72
C ILE A 522 20.57 17.47 -23.13
N TYR A 523 19.51 16.76 -23.52
CA TYR A 523 19.34 16.19 -24.86
C TYR A 523 19.30 17.24 -25.95
N ASP A 524 18.54 18.34 -25.75
CA ASP A 524 18.45 19.44 -26.72
C ASP A 524 19.84 20.10 -26.93
N LYS A 525 20.60 20.28 -25.83
CA LYS A 525 21.98 20.81 -25.89
C LYS A 525 22.91 19.86 -26.64
N TYR A 526 22.82 18.57 -26.42
CA TYR A 526 23.58 17.53 -27.12
C TYR A 526 23.28 17.52 -28.61
N ASN A 527 22.00 17.53 -29.00
CA ASN A 527 21.60 17.57 -30.40
C ASN A 527 22.01 18.88 -31.13
N ALA A 528 21.99 20.01 -30.43
CA ALA A 528 22.46 21.29 -30.99
C ALA A 528 23.96 21.27 -31.26
N ALA A 529 24.76 20.65 -30.36
CA ALA A 529 26.20 20.50 -30.57
C ALA A 529 26.52 19.62 -31.79
N GLN A 530 25.85 18.44 -31.90
CA GLN A 530 26.03 17.56 -33.07
C GLN A 530 25.70 18.23 -34.42
N LYS A 531 24.64 19.05 -34.45
CA LYS A 531 24.26 19.78 -35.67
C LYS A 531 25.25 20.90 -36.05
N SER A 532 26.03 21.40 -35.12
CA SER A 532 27.05 22.40 -35.37
C SER A 532 28.37 21.81 -35.85
N GLU A 533 28.56 20.48 -35.67
CA GLU A 533 29.75 19.74 -36.12
C GLU A 533 29.59 19.10 -37.53
N MET A 534 28.35 18.97 -38.00
CA MET A 534 28.00 18.55 -39.38
C MET A 534 27.89 19.74 -40.31
#